data_fd34066c6b54373571c7fa978f62d2b9
#
_entry.id   fd34066c6b54373571c7fa978f62d2b9
#
_cell.length_a   1.000
_cell.length_b   1.000
_cell.length_c   1.000
_cell.angle_alpha   90.00
_cell.angle_beta   90.00
_cell.angle_gamma   90.00
#
_symmetry.space_group_name_H-M   'P 1'
#
loop_
_entity.id
_entity.type
_entity.pdbx_description
1 polymer ?
#
loop_
_entity_poly.entity_id
_entity_poly.type
_entity_poly.pdbx_seq_one_letter_code
_entity_poly.pdbx_strand_id
1 'polypeptide(L)'
;MNEQVIKKNITEMEEAVFLIDMNVGFCEKGALADPSIKEIVPNIIPIIREALMKGAGFFVVNDNHTKDSVELKRYAGHCMGDEESKTIKELAVYEEYADRTFYKNSTCALFAPGMMEMLMEMVSLKRVVLVGCCTDICIQNFAIALRNFFDELNMDVEIVVPKNAVETFHIPGVHDRKENNERAYTVMENTGVRLVKTMKEVA
;
A
#
# COMPACT_ATOMS: atom_id res chain seq x y z
N MET A 1 -7.47 -14.80 16.37
CA MET A 1 -8.63 -13.94 16.04
C MET A 1 -9.90 -14.78 16.11
N ASN A 2 -10.89 -14.38 16.93
CA ASN A 2 -12.22 -15.04 16.96
C ASN A 2 -13.27 -14.27 16.14
N GLU A 3 -12.81 -13.38 15.25
CA GLU A 3 -13.69 -12.58 14.40
C GLU A 3 -13.93 -13.36 13.11
N GLN A 4 -15.18 -13.37 12.65
CA GLN A 4 -15.55 -14.08 11.43
C GLN A 4 -15.06 -13.29 10.22
N VAL A 5 -14.09 -13.84 9.51
CA VAL A 5 -13.63 -13.30 8.22
C VAL A 5 -14.68 -13.63 7.15
N ILE A 6 -15.15 -12.61 6.44
CA ILE A 6 -16.08 -12.75 5.33
C ILE A 6 -15.27 -12.77 4.03
N LYS A 7 -15.38 -13.85 3.26
CA LYS A 7 -14.80 -13.95 1.92
C LYS A 7 -15.88 -13.74 0.87
N LYS A 8 -15.64 -12.80 -0.05
CA LYS A 8 -16.47 -12.54 -1.23
C LYS A 8 -15.72 -12.93 -2.50
N ASN A 9 -16.48 -13.15 -3.56
CA ASN A 9 -15.88 -13.24 -4.89
C ASN A 9 -15.29 -11.86 -5.26
N ILE A 10 -14.16 -11.84 -5.95
CA ILE A 10 -13.48 -10.60 -6.35
C ILE A 10 -14.39 -9.66 -7.15
N THR A 11 -15.30 -10.20 -7.95
CA THR A 11 -16.29 -9.43 -8.73
C THR A 11 -17.36 -8.74 -7.88
N GLU A 12 -17.53 -9.16 -6.61
CA GLU A 12 -18.53 -8.65 -5.67
C GLU A 12 -17.96 -7.70 -4.63
N MET A 13 -16.64 -7.53 -4.62
CA MET A 13 -15.95 -6.65 -3.67
C MET A 13 -16.18 -5.19 -4.04
N GLU A 14 -16.79 -4.44 -3.15
CA GLU A 14 -17.05 -3.00 -3.32
C GLU A 14 -15.91 -2.13 -2.75
N GLU A 15 -15.09 -2.69 -1.86
CA GLU A 15 -13.93 -2.03 -1.26
C GLU A 15 -12.71 -2.95 -1.32
N ALA A 16 -11.53 -2.36 -1.51
CA ALA A 16 -10.24 -3.04 -1.48
C ALA A 16 -9.25 -2.29 -0.60
N VAL A 17 -8.57 -2.99 0.31
CA VAL A 17 -7.48 -2.45 1.13
C VAL A 17 -6.16 -3.03 0.63
N PHE A 18 -5.21 -2.16 0.31
CA PHE A 18 -3.86 -2.54 -0.08
C PHE A 18 -2.87 -2.18 1.03
N LEU A 19 -2.20 -3.19 1.57
CA LEU A 19 -1.05 -3.05 2.47
C LEU A 19 0.21 -2.98 1.62
N ILE A 20 0.83 -1.79 1.58
CA ILE A 20 1.94 -1.50 0.69
C ILE A 20 3.25 -1.47 1.47
N ASP A 21 4.20 -2.32 1.07
CA ASP A 21 5.61 -2.30 1.44
C ASP A 21 5.91 -2.21 2.95
N MET A 22 5.06 -2.78 3.78
CA MET A 22 5.36 -2.95 5.19
C MET A 22 6.35 -4.11 5.38
N ASN A 23 7.46 -4.01 4.65
CA ASN A 23 8.51 -5.02 4.55
C ASN A 23 9.56 -4.84 5.64
N VAL A 24 10.25 -5.92 5.97
CA VAL A 24 11.43 -5.92 6.84
C VAL A 24 12.48 -4.92 6.33
N GLY A 25 12.69 -4.84 5.00
CA GLY A 25 13.66 -3.96 4.35
C GLY A 25 13.40 -2.46 4.51
N PHE A 26 12.16 -2.05 4.77
CA PHE A 26 11.80 -0.65 5.05
C PHE A 26 11.55 -0.38 6.52
N CYS A 27 11.14 -1.38 7.30
CA CYS A 27 10.66 -1.17 8.65
C CYS A 27 11.66 -1.62 9.74
N GLU A 28 12.64 -2.47 9.43
CA GLU A 28 13.49 -3.09 10.45
C GLU A 28 14.99 -3.05 10.13
N LYS A 29 15.39 -3.52 8.95
CA LYS A 29 16.80 -3.64 8.55
C LYS A 29 16.95 -3.53 7.04
N GLY A 30 18.04 -2.96 6.58
CA GLY A 30 18.34 -2.74 5.16
C GLY A 30 18.80 -1.32 4.90
N ALA A 31 19.21 -1.05 3.68
CA ALA A 31 19.80 0.24 3.31
C ALA A 31 18.80 1.42 3.36
N LEU A 32 17.49 1.14 3.26
CA LEU A 32 16.43 2.13 3.33
C LEU A 32 15.51 1.95 4.56
N ALA A 33 15.95 1.12 5.52
CA ALA A 33 15.15 0.86 6.70
C ALA A 33 15.07 2.07 7.64
N ASP A 34 13.85 2.40 8.03
CA ASP A 34 13.58 3.34 9.11
C ASP A 34 12.56 2.72 10.08
N PRO A 35 12.99 2.26 11.26
CA PRO A 35 12.11 1.60 12.23
C PRO A 35 10.91 2.45 12.68
N SER A 36 10.98 3.77 12.53
CA SER A 36 9.86 4.65 12.89
C SER A 36 8.65 4.51 11.95
N ILE A 37 8.82 3.91 10.76
CA ILE A 37 7.71 3.53 9.87
C ILE A 37 6.76 2.58 10.60
N LYS A 38 7.26 1.72 11.50
CA LYS A 38 6.43 0.80 12.29
C LYS A 38 5.44 1.49 13.24
N GLU A 39 5.61 2.77 13.52
CA GLU A 39 4.70 3.54 14.38
C GLU A 39 3.26 3.62 13.81
N ILE A 40 3.10 3.40 12.49
CA ILE A 40 1.76 3.36 11.86
C ILE A 40 1.05 2.02 12.00
N VAL A 41 1.73 0.94 12.41
CA VAL A 41 1.15 -0.41 12.53
C VAL A 41 -0.12 -0.45 13.39
N PRO A 42 -0.18 0.23 14.56
CA PRO A 42 -1.41 0.25 15.37
C PRO A 42 -2.61 0.88 14.66
N ASN A 43 -2.39 1.71 13.64
CA ASN A 43 -3.45 2.32 12.84
C ASN A 43 -3.83 1.46 11.63
N ILE A 44 -2.90 0.68 11.09
CA ILE A 44 -3.13 -0.24 9.96
C ILE A 44 -3.97 -1.45 10.40
N ILE A 45 -3.65 -2.05 11.56
CA ILE A 45 -4.32 -3.26 12.03
C ILE A 45 -5.86 -3.13 12.08
N PRO A 46 -6.45 -2.08 12.67
CA PRO A 46 -7.89 -1.90 12.67
C PRO A 46 -8.50 -1.82 11.27
N ILE A 47 -7.80 -1.19 10.31
CA ILE A 47 -8.26 -1.06 8.92
C ILE A 47 -8.34 -2.43 8.25
N ILE A 48 -7.29 -3.25 8.38
CA ILE A 48 -7.28 -4.61 7.84
C ILE A 48 -8.39 -5.44 8.48
N ARG A 49 -8.53 -5.41 9.80
CA ARG A 49 -9.55 -6.20 10.51
C ARG A 49 -10.96 -5.82 10.07
N GLU A 50 -11.23 -4.52 9.95
CA GLU A 50 -12.54 -4.03 9.50
C GLU A 50 -12.82 -4.49 8.05
N ALA A 51 -11.84 -4.40 7.16
CA ALA A 51 -11.95 -4.89 5.79
C ALA A 51 -12.33 -6.38 5.74
N LEU A 52 -11.61 -7.20 6.50
CA LEU A 52 -11.86 -8.66 6.57
C LEU A 52 -13.25 -8.99 7.14
N MET A 53 -13.74 -8.24 8.12
CA MET A 53 -15.08 -8.42 8.69
C MET A 53 -16.19 -7.97 7.76
N LYS A 54 -15.96 -6.99 6.88
CA LYS A 54 -16.94 -6.49 5.90
C LYS A 54 -16.91 -7.26 4.57
N GLY A 55 -15.95 -8.15 4.37
CA GLY A 55 -15.73 -8.83 3.10
C GLY A 55 -15.22 -7.90 2.00
N ALA A 56 -14.46 -6.87 2.37
CA ALA A 56 -13.66 -6.10 1.45
C ALA A 56 -12.46 -6.94 0.97
N GLY A 57 -11.94 -6.65 -0.22
CA GLY A 57 -10.70 -7.23 -0.69
C GLY A 57 -9.53 -6.80 0.19
N PHE A 58 -8.66 -7.73 0.55
CA PHE A 58 -7.41 -7.42 1.25
C PHE A 58 -6.23 -7.94 0.44
N PHE A 59 -5.35 -7.04 0.06
CA PHE A 59 -4.22 -7.31 -0.80
C PHE A 59 -2.91 -6.85 -0.14
N VAL A 60 -1.89 -7.70 -0.20
CA VAL A 60 -0.55 -7.36 0.25
C VAL A 60 0.32 -7.06 -0.97
N VAL A 61 1.09 -6.00 -0.92
CA VAL A 61 2.04 -5.61 -1.97
C VAL A 61 3.41 -5.46 -1.32
N ASN A 62 4.37 -6.22 -1.77
CA ASN A 62 5.72 -6.22 -1.25
C ASN A 62 6.74 -5.91 -2.34
N ASP A 63 7.68 -5.02 -2.03
CA ASP A 63 8.87 -4.83 -2.86
C ASP A 63 9.73 -6.10 -2.86
N ASN A 64 10.13 -6.53 -4.05
CA ASN A 64 10.99 -7.71 -4.22
C ASN A 64 11.84 -7.54 -5.48
N HIS A 65 13.04 -6.96 -5.32
CA HIS A 65 13.92 -6.65 -6.41
C HIS A 65 14.81 -7.83 -6.79
N THR A 66 15.01 -7.99 -8.11
CA THR A 66 16.08 -8.83 -8.63
C THR A 66 17.42 -8.07 -8.58
N LYS A 67 18.54 -8.80 -8.57
CA LYS A 67 19.89 -8.19 -8.49
C LYS A 67 20.22 -7.25 -9.65
N ASP A 68 19.56 -7.41 -10.78
CA ASP A 68 19.70 -6.63 -12.01
C ASP A 68 18.59 -5.59 -12.19
N SER A 69 17.79 -5.35 -11.16
CA SER A 69 16.74 -4.34 -11.19
C SER A 69 17.31 -2.96 -11.55
N VAL A 70 16.72 -2.33 -12.57
CA VAL A 70 17.13 -1.00 -13.04
C VAL A 70 16.86 0.07 -11.99
N GLU A 71 15.90 -0.16 -11.10
CA GLU A 71 15.57 0.74 -10.01
C GLU A 71 16.74 0.94 -9.04
N LEU A 72 17.52 -0.10 -8.79
CA LEU A 72 18.71 -0.07 -7.94
C LEU A 72 19.85 0.84 -8.45
N LYS A 73 19.72 1.41 -9.64
CA LYS A 73 20.61 2.48 -10.11
C LYS A 73 20.27 3.85 -9.50
N ARG A 74 19.07 4.01 -8.94
CA ARG A 74 18.56 5.26 -8.37
C ARG A 74 18.41 5.21 -6.86
N TYR A 75 18.12 4.03 -6.33
CA TYR A 75 17.97 3.78 -4.90
C TYR A 75 19.07 2.83 -4.41
N ALA A 76 19.44 2.95 -3.16
CA ALA A 76 20.31 1.96 -2.53
C ALA A 76 19.67 0.56 -2.62
N GLY A 77 20.51 -0.49 -2.73
CA GLY A 77 20.00 -1.86 -2.77
C GLY A 77 19.14 -2.17 -1.54
N HIS A 78 17.90 -2.59 -1.78
CA HIS A 78 16.90 -2.88 -0.75
C HIS A 78 15.96 -3.99 -1.23
N CYS A 79 15.32 -4.66 -0.30
CA CYS A 79 14.32 -5.71 -0.58
C CYS A 79 14.78 -6.70 -1.67
N MET A 80 16.06 -7.07 -1.63
CA MET A 80 16.68 -8.01 -2.57
C MET A 80 16.74 -9.40 -1.94
N GLY A 81 15.73 -10.19 -2.18
CA GLY A 81 15.65 -11.56 -1.67
C GLY A 81 14.73 -11.72 -0.49
N ASP A 82 14.67 -12.94 0.01
CA ASP A 82 13.58 -13.46 0.83
C ASP A 82 13.35 -12.74 2.17
N GLU A 83 14.41 -12.24 2.82
CA GLU A 83 14.28 -11.70 4.17
C GLU A 83 13.77 -10.26 4.19
N GLU A 84 14.38 -9.38 3.41
CA GLU A 84 13.97 -7.97 3.38
C GLU A 84 12.61 -7.75 2.70
N SER A 85 12.24 -8.62 1.77
CA SER A 85 10.98 -8.57 1.03
C SER A 85 9.78 -9.13 1.80
N LYS A 86 10.01 -9.75 2.97
CA LYS A 86 8.92 -10.25 3.82
C LYS A 86 8.19 -9.12 4.52
N THR A 87 6.90 -9.27 4.68
CA THR A 87 6.10 -8.41 5.57
C THR A 87 6.60 -8.52 7.01
N ILE A 88 6.63 -7.40 7.73
CA ILE A 88 7.02 -7.39 9.14
C ILE A 88 6.11 -8.28 9.98
N LYS A 89 6.68 -8.85 11.05
CA LYS A 89 6.03 -9.85 11.89
C LYS A 89 4.64 -9.44 12.40
N GLU A 90 4.45 -8.18 12.76
CA GLU A 90 3.21 -7.65 13.31
C GLU A 90 2.06 -7.69 12.30
N LEU A 91 2.36 -7.64 11.00
CA LEU A 91 1.38 -7.65 9.91
C LEU A 91 1.38 -8.96 9.13
N ALA A 92 2.44 -9.75 9.16
CA ALA A 92 2.54 -11.03 8.46
C ALA A 92 1.45 -12.02 8.88
N VAL A 93 0.93 -11.91 10.11
CA VAL A 93 -0.19 -12.73 10.60
C VAL A 93 -1.49 -12.51 9.84
N TYR A 94 -1.59 -11.44 9.07
CA TYR A 94 -2.76 -11.13 8.24
C TYR A 94 -2.62 -11.62 6.80
N GLU A 95 -1.41 -12.00 6.35
CA GLU A 95 -1.19 -12.47 4.97
C GLU A 95 -1.99 -13.74 4.63
N GLU A 96 -2.25 -14.60 5.61
CA GLU A 96 -3.08 -15.80 5.42
C GLU A 96 -4.53 -15.46 5.05
N TYR A 97 -4.98 -14.24 5.35
CA TYR A 97 -6.32 -13.74 5.02
C TYR A 97 -6.33 -12.89 3.74
N ALA A 98 -5.17 -12.56 3.20
CA ALA A 98 -5.09 -11.80 1.95
C ALA A 98 -5.73 -12.59 0.79
N ASP A 99 -6.43 -11.86 -0.07
CA ASP A 99 -6.99 -12.44 -1.28
C ASP A 99 -5.89 -12.71 -2.30
N ARG A 100 -4.85 -11.87 -2.30
CA ARG A 100 -3.62 -12.06 -3.06
C ARG A 100 -2.46 -11.25 -2.48
N THR A 101 -1.24 -11.80 -2.59
CA THR A 101 0.02 -11.08 -2.37
C THR A 101 0.68 -10.80 -3.72
N PHE A 102 1.09 -9.55 -3.93
CA PHE A 102 1.81 -9.09 -5.11
C PHE A 102 3.25 -8.75 -4.77
N TYR A 103 4.14 -9.07 -5.68
CA TYR A 103 5.54 -8.68 -5.60
C TYR A 103 5.87 -7.74 -6.74
N LYS A 104 6.38 -6.55 -6.41
CA LYS A 104 6.74 -5.54 -7.39
C LYS A 104 8.25 -5.32 -7.47
N ASN A 105 8.73 -4.94 -8.64
CA ASN A 105 10.11 -4.59 -8.93
C ASN A 105 10.25 -3.11 -9.32
N SER A 106 9.29 -2.29 -8.91
CA SER A 106 9.26 -0.85 -9.17
C SER A 106 8.43 -0.14 -8.11
N THR A 107 8.57 1.18 -8.00
CA THR A 107 7.84 2.01 -7.04
C THR A 107 6.31 2.07 -7.27
N CYS A 108 5.78 1.49 -8.34
CA CYS A 108 4.35 1.55 -8.65
C CYS A 108 3.73 0.15 -8.67
N ALA A 109 2.85 -0.14 -7.72
CA ALA A 109 2.19 -1.43 -7.59
C ALA A 109 1.26 -1.78 -8.76
N LEU A 110 0.77 -0.80 -9.53
CA LEU A 110 -0.08 -1.08 -10.69
C LEU A 110 0.59 -1.99 -11.71
N PHE A 111 1.94 -1.91 -11.81
CA PHE A 111 2.73 -2.72 -12.74
C PHE A 111 3.21 -4.05 -12.16
N ALA A 112 2.83 -4.38 -10.93
CA ALA A 112 3.09 -5.72 -10.40
C ALA A 112 2.33 -6.78 -11.24
N PRO A 113 2.96 -7.94 -11.52
CA PRO A 113 2.35 -8.96 -12.35
C PRO A 113 0.95 -9.37 -11.89
N GLY A 114 -0.05 -9.21 -12.74
CA GLY A 114 -1.44 -9.56 -12.48
C GLY A 114 -2.26 -8.52 -11.68
N MET A 115 -1.69 -7.34 -11.38
CA MET A 115 -2.42 -6.28 -10.66
C MET A 115 -3.52 -5.66 -11.52
N MET A 116 -3.19 -5.26 -12.74
CA MET A 116 -4.18 -4.64 -13.66
C MET A 116 -5.29 -5.61 -14.01
N GLU A 117 -4.94 -6.87 -14.29
CA GLU A 117 -5.91 -7.93 -14.58
C GLU A 117 -6.88 -8.11 -13.43
N MET A 118 -6.37 -8.19 -12.20
CA MET A 118 -7.20 -8.31 -11.00
C MET A 118 -8.13 -7.09 -10.84
N LEU A 119 -7.62 -5.87 -11.00
CA LEU A 119 -8.44 -4.66 -10.89
C LEU A 119 -9.55 -4.60 -11.94
N MET A 120 -9.32 -5.11 -13.16
CA MET A 120 -10.36 -5.22 -14.19
C MET A 120 -11.44 -6.24 -13.83
N GLU A 121 -11.14 -7.28 -13.05
CA GLU A 121 -12.12 -8.24 -12.57
C GLU A 121 -13.01 -7.66 -11.45
N MET A 122 -12.56 -6.62 -10.75
CA MET A 122 -13.27 -5.99 -9.63
C MET A 122 -14.38 -5.04 -10.11
N VAL A 123 -15.33 -5.55 -10.86
CA VAL A 123 -16.40 -4.77 -11.52
C VAL A 123 -17.35 -4.04 -10.57
N SER A 124 -17.42 -4.46 -9.30
CA SER A 124 -18.25 -3.81 -8.26
C SER A 124 -17.47 -2.82 -7.41
N LEU A 125 -16.16 -2.61 -7.68
CA LEU A 125 -15.29 -1.80 -6.86
C LEU A 125 -15.75 -0.33 -6.83
N LYS A 126 -15.88 0.22 -5.63
CA LYS A 126 -16.27 1.61 -5.36
C LYS A 126 -15.21 2.37 -4.58
N ARG A 127 -14.34 1.65 -3.86
CA ARG A 127 -13.32 2.26 -3.02
C ARG A 127 -12.05 1.44 -2.93
N VAL A 128 -10.93 2.14 -3.02
CA VAL A 128 -9.60 1.59 -2.70
C VAL A 128 -9.01 2.36 -1.52
N VAL A 129 -8.50 1.64 -0.52
CA VAL A 129 -7.78 2.21 0.62
C VAL A 129 -6.33 1.79 0.56
N LEU A 130 -5.40 2.75 0.60
CA LEU A 130 -3.96 2.50 0.57
C LEU A 130 -3.35 2.77 1.94
N VAL A 131 -2.64 1.80 2.49
CA VAL A 131 -1.93 1.90 3.78
C VAL A 131 -0.51 1.34 3.66
N GLY A 132 0.42 1.83 4.47
CA GLY A 132 1.81 1.35 4.48
C GLY A 132 2.84 2.42 4.10
N CYS A 133 3.87 2.06 3.35
CA CYS A 133 4.99 2.94 3.01
C CYS A 133 5.49 2.77 1.56
N CYS A 134 6.29 3.69 1.03
CA CYS A 134 6.54 5.02 1.56
C CYS A 134 5.53 5.99 0.96
N THR A 135 5.04 6.93 1.79
CA THR A 135 3.96 7.87 1.40
C THR A 135 4.24 8.58 0.09
N ASP A 136 5.45 9.12 -0.06
CA ASP A 136 5.88 9.96 -1.19
C ASP A 136 6.46 9.16 -2.37
N ILE A 137 6.53 7.85 -2.26
CA ILE A 137 7.06 6.97 -3.31
C ILE A 137 5.99 5.95 -3.71
N CYS A 138 5.93 4.80 -3.04
CA CYS A 138 5.08 3.69 -3.48
C CYS A 138 3.59 3.99 -3.31
N ILE A 139 3.19 4.61 -2.20
CA ILE A 139 1.79 5.03 -1.97
C ILE A 139 1.36 6.07 -3.01
N GLN A 140 2.12 7.17 -3.14
CA GLN A 140 1.81 8.23 -4.10
C GLN A 140 1.76 7.72 -5.53
N ASN A 141 2.79 6.98 -5.97
CA ASN A 141 2.86 6.48 -7.33
C ASN A 141 1.70 5.52 -7.66
N PHE A 142 1.34 4.66 -6.72
CA PHE A 142 0.22 3.75 -6.92
C PHE A 142 -1.12 4.49 -6.90
N ALA A 143 -1.33 5.42 -5.96
CA ALA A 143 -2.55 6.22 -5.89
C ALA A 143 -2.83 6.99 -7.18
N ILE A 144 -1.81 7.67 -7.73
CA ILE A 144 -1.92 8.42 -8.99
C ILE A 144 -2.16 7.48 -10.18
N ALA A 145 -1.43 6.37 -10.23
CA ALA A 145 -1.61 5.39 -11.29
C ALA A 145 -3.01 4.75 -11.26
N LEU A 146 -3.55 4.44 -10.07
CA LEU A 146 -4.92 3.96 -9.91
C LEU A 146 -5.94 5.01 -10.38
N ARG A 147 -5.75 6.29 -10.03
CA ARG A 147 -6.66 7.34 -10.50
C ARG A 147 -6.72 7.38 -12.01
N ASN A 148 -5.55 7.43 -12.68
CA ASN A 148 -5.50 7.42 -14.14
C ASN A 148 -6.08 6.12 -14.74
N PHE A 149 -5.84 4.97 -14.11
CA PHE A 149 -6.37 3.69 -14.56
C PHE A 149 -7.90 3.66 -14.50
N PHE A 150 -8.49 4.11 -13.39
CA PHE A 150 -9.94 4.14 -13.24
C PHE A 150 -10.59 5.20 -14.14
N ASP A 151 -9.96 6.36 -14.33
CA ASP A 151 -10.44 7.39 -15.25
C ASP A 151 -10.46 6.90 -16.70
N GLU A 152 -9.40 6.21 -17.15
CA GLU A 152 -9.33 5.62 -18.49
C GLU A 152 -10.45 4.61 -18.75
N LEU A 153 -10.81 3.84 -17.72
CA LEU A 153 -11.86 2.82 -17.78
C LEU A 153 -13.26 3.36 -17.46
N ASN A 154 -13.41 4.66 -17.17
CA ASN A 154 -14.65 5.29 -16.71
C ASN A 154 -15.25 4.61 -15.47
N MET A 155 -14.40 4.17 -14.55
CA MET A 155 -14.77 3.57 -13.27
C MET A 155 -14.78 4.64 -12.19
N ASP A 156 -15.95 4.90 -11.58
CA ASP A 156 -16.08 5.85 -10.46
C ASP A 156 -15.66 5.17 -9.15
N VAL A 157 -14.34 5.10 -8.94
CA VAL A 157 -13.72 4.47 -7.76
C VAL A 157 -13.05 5.54 -6.91
N GLU A 158 -13.47 5.64 -5.65
CA GLU A 158 -12.81 6.51 -4.66
C GLU A 158 -11.47 5.90 -4.24
N ILE A 159 -10.40 6.69 -4.23
CA ILE A 159 -9.09 6.29 -3.71
C ILE A 159 -8.86 7.05 -2.41
N VAL A 160 -8.68 6.33 -1.31
CA VAL A 160 -8.53 6.89 0.05
C VAL A 160 -7.15 6.58 0.61
N VAL A 161 -6.50 7.58 1.16
CA VAL A 161 -5.24 7.43 1.89
C VAL A 161 -5.41 8.03 3.30
N PRO A 162 -5.48 7.19 4.34
CA PRO A 162 -5.53 7.66 5.72
C PRO A 162 -4.13 8.07 6.18
N LYS A 163 -3.93 9.38 6.46
CA LYS A 163 -2.63 9.97 6.80
C LYS A 163 -1.97 9.33 8.03
N ASN A 164 -2.76 8.79 8.95
CA ASN A 164 -2.24 8.09 10.13
C ASN A 164 -1.81 6.64 9.87
N ALA A 165 -2.05 6.12 8.68
CA ALA A 165 -1.73 4.74 8.31
C ALA A 165 -0.75 4.67 7.12
N VAL A 166 -0.12 5.79 6.78
CA VAL A 166 0.97 5.86 5.80
C VAL A 166 2.15 6.62 6.41
N GLU A 167 3.37 6.26 6.04
CA GLU A 167 4.59 6.92 6.51
C GLU A 167 5.73 6.77 5.50
N THR A 168 6.75 7.62 5.60
CA THR A 168 7.98 7.52 4.82
C THR A 168 9.22 7.57 5.73
N PHE A 169 10.37 7.20 5.20
CA PHE A 169 11.65 7.23 5.92
C PHE A 169 12.18 8.65 6.14
N HIS A 170 13.14 8.79 7.04
CA HIS A 170 13.81 10.05 7.29
C HIS A 170 15.34 9.91 7.20
N ILE A 171 15.96 10.71 6.34
CA ILE A 171 17.42 10.84 6.26
C ILE A 171 17.78 12.31 6.49
N PRO A 172 18.43 12.68 7.61
CA PRO A 172 18.76 14.07 7.91
C PRO A 172 19.50 14.75 6.78
N GLY A 173 19.01 15.91 6.33
CA GLY A 173 19.63 16.71 5.27
C GLY A 173 19.46 16.18 3.84
N VAL A 174 18.83 15.02 3.67
CA VAL A 174 18.60 14.38 2.36
C VAL A 174 17.11 14.19 2.09
N HIS A 175 16.40 13.59 3.02
CA HIS A 175 14.98 13.26 2.89
C HIS A 175 14.26 13.57 4.21
N ASP A 176 13.70 14.76 4.31
CA ASP A 176 12.88 15.14 5.46
C ASP A 176 11.49 14.52 5.36
N ARG A 177 11.17 13.67 6.33
CA ARG A 177 9.90 12.93 6.38
C ARG A 177 8.67 13.83 6.29
N LYS A 178 8.66 14.88 7.12
CA LYS A 178 7.51 15.78 7.20
C LYS A 178 7.29 16.49 5.87
N GLU A 179 8.36 17.05 5.31
CA GLU A 179 8.30 17.76 4.04
C GLU A 179 7.86 16.85 2.89
N ASN A 180 8.40 15.63 2.81
CA ASN A 180 8.04 14.69 1.75
C ASN A 180 6.62 14.15 1.91
N ASN A 181 6.15 13.88 3.13
CA ASN A 181 4.75 13.54 3.38
C ASN A 181 3.80 14.66 2.91
N GLU A 182 4.05 15.92 3.28
CA GLU A 182 3.19 17.05 2.89
C GLU A 182 3.19 17.29 1.37
N ARG A 183 4.34 17.13 0.71
CA ARG A 183 4.42 17.18 -0.75
C ARG A 183 3.59 16.07 -1.39
N ALA A 184 3.74 14.84 -0.91
CA ALA A 184 2.99 13.69 -1.41
C ALA A 184 1.48 13.88 -1.25
N TYR A 185 1.06 14.35 -0.09
CA TYR A 185 -0.35 14.65 0.17
C TYR A 185 -0.89 15.68 -0.82
N THR A 186 -0.17 16.79 -1.02
CA THR A 186 -0.57 17.82 -1.99
C THR A 186 -0.70 17.26 -3.40
N VAL A 187 0.25 16.44 -3.84
CA VAL A 187 0.22 15.84 -5.18
C VAL A 187 -0.95 14.86 -5.33
N MET A 188 -1.16 13.99 -4.35
CA MET A 188 -2.27 13.03 -4.38
C MET A 188 -3.64 13.74 -4.37
N GLU A 189 -3.81 14.73 -3.51
CA GLU A 189 -5.07 15.50 -3.41
C GLU A 189 -5.39 16.24 -4.72
N ASN A 190 -4.39 16.84 -5.36
CA ASN A 190 -4.54 17.52 -6.65
C ASN A 190 -4.90 16.56 -7.81
N THR A 191 -4.65 15.28 -7.65
CA THR A 191 -5.03 14.23 -8.62
C THR A 191 -6.36 13.54 -8.28
N GLY A 192 -7.08 14.02 -7.26
CA GLY A 192 -8.39 13.48 -6.89
C GLY A 192 -8.35 12.31 -5.92
N VAL A 193 -7.21 12.06 -5.27
CA VAL A 193 -7.12 11.10 -4.16
C VAL A 193 -7.68 11.75 -2.90
N ARG A 194 -8.56 11.06 -2.19
CA ARG A 194 -9.13 11.53 -0.94
C ARG A 194 -8.18 11.25 0.22
N LEU A 195 -7.66 12.31 0.82
CA LEU A 195 -6.86 12.23 2.04
C LEU A 195 -7.75 12.41 3.26
N VAL A 196 -7.62 11.53 4.23
CA VAL A 196 -8.33 11.61 5.52
C VAL A 196 -7.34 11.52 6.67
N LYS A 197 -7.66 12.11 7.83
CA LYS A 197 -6.80 11.95 9.00
C LYS A 197 -6.81 10.51 9.50
N THR A 198 -7.98 9.91 9.52
CA THR A 198 -8.22 8.51 9.91
C THR A 198 -9.38 7.92 9.10
N MET A 199 -9.48 6.60 9.02
CA MET A 199 -10.62 5.93 8.37
C MET A 199 -11.98 6.22 9.00
N LYS A 200 -12.04 6.74 10.21
CA LYS A 200 -13.30 7.18 10.85
C LYS A 200 -14.00 8.31 10.09
N GLU A 201 -13.29 9.03 9.24
CA GLU A 201 -13.85 10.11 8.40
C GLU A 201 -14.48 9.59 7.10
N VAL A 202 -14.37 8.29 6.84
CA VAL A 202 -14.85 7.64 5.60
C VAL A 202 -16.16 6.88 5.83
N ALA A 203 -16.51 6.68 7.09
CA ALA A 203 -17.71 5.96 7.51
C ALA A 203 -19.02 6.70 7.20
#